data_a9337e04950ea2aca933f2e656f10f3c
#
_entry.id   a9337e04950ea2aca933f2e656f10f3c
#
_cell.length_a   1.000
_cell.length_b   1.000
_cell.length_c   1.000
_cell.angle_alpha   90.00
_cell.angle_beta   90.00
_cell.angle_gamma   90.00
#
_symmetry.space_group_name_H-M   'P 1'
#
loop_
_entity.id
_entity.type
_entity.pdbx_description
1 polymer ?
#
loop_
_entity_poly.entity_id
_entity_poly.type
_entity_poly.pdbx_seq_one_letter_code
_entity_poly.pdbx_strand_id
1 'polypeptide(L)'
;MGFYALTGLINGVITTVIGGLVYSVNRKQSVNKFFALVCLNVAIWSYIYYFWQIFSTESSAIFWSRLLGAGAIFISICFFHFTLVLIDKIKRYQKFLIFGYLIFFIFLLLTPTHLFITGVEQKLIFKFWPEPGILYHPFLFLWFFYIFFSIFLLFKEISTSSGLRQKQFKYVLAGAIIGFAGGSTNYFLWYNIPVYPFGNFLVSVGMGVIAWAIVKHQLFGIKLILTQLLVGTFAVFLLIRFFLSLSALDYILIGFLLITFLFFGHLFTKSILKETEDKKEIEKLGKKLLEREKKITEVQREIAEERTRRLERVYYSSAQKELESGNLKRKILELEFKLTKKKK
;
A
#
# COMPACT_ATOMS: atom_id res chain seq x y z
N MET A 1 -15.03 9.74 -30.65
CA MET A 1 -14.18 8.92 -29.79
C MET A 1 -15.04 7.85 -29.14
N GLY A 2 -14.73 6.56 -29.30
CA GLY A 2 -15.55 5.47 -28.74
C GLY A 2 -15.45 5.42 -27.22
N PHE A 3 -16.55 5.06 -26.55
CA PHE A 3 -16.60 4.90 -25.09
C PHE A 3 -15.44 4.04 -24.54
N TYR A 4 -15.15 2.93 -25.18
CA TYR A 4 -14.10 1.99 -24.74
C TYR A 4 -12.68 2.56 -24.88
N ALA A 5 -12.40 3.34 -25.92
CA ALA A 5 -11.14 4.07 -26.05
C ALA A 5 -10.95 5.04 -24.87
N LEU A 6 -12.01 5.78 -24.51
CA LEU A 6 -11.96 6.71 -23.39
C LEU A 6 -11.68 6.00 -22.06
N THR A 7 -12.23 4.80 -21.82
CA THR A 7 -11.91 4.03 -20.60
C THR A 7 -10.43 3.68 -20.52
N GLY A 8 -9.78 3.35 -21.63
CA GLY A 8 -8.32 3.13 -21.69
C GLY A 8 -7.54 4.38 -21.31
N LEU A 9 -7.87 5.52 -21.89
CA LEU A 9 -7.21 6.79 -21.57
C LEU A 9 -7.38 7.17 -20.10
N ILE A 10 -8.59 7.08 -19.55
CA ILE A 10 -8.88 7.38 -18.14
C ILE A 10 -8.08 6.44 -17.22
N ASN A 11 -8.08 5.14 -17.48
CA ASN A 11 -7.28 4.18 -16.70
C ASN A 11 -5.79 4.52 -16.75
N GLY A 12 -5.24 4.80 -17.92
CA GLY A 12 -3.84 5.15 -18.11
C GLY A 12 -3.45 6.37 -17.26
N VAL A 13 -4.24 7.40 -17.34
CA VAL A 13 -3.99 8.64 -16.62
C VAL A 13 -4.14 8.45 -15.10
N ILE A 14 -5.24 7.86 -14.63
CA ILE A 14 -5.47 7.62 -13.19
C ILE A 14 -4.36 6.75 -12.61
N THR A 15 -3.97 5.67 -13.28
CA THR A 15 -2.91 4.79 -12.77
C THR A 15 -1.53 5.43 -12.81
N THR A 16 -1.23 6.29 -13.79
CA THR A 16 -0.01 7.10 -13.81
C THR A 16 0.06 8.03 -12.60
N VAL A 17 -1.03 8.76 -12.33
CA VAL A 17 -1.12 9.67 -11.19
C VAL A 17 -0.99 8.90 -9.88
N ILE A 18 -1.75 7.84 -9.69
CA ILE A 18 -1.73 7.01 -8.47
C ILE A 18 -0.33 6.42 -8.24
N GLY A 19 0.31 5.86 -9.26
CA GLY A 19 1.65 5.30 -9.16
C GLY A 19 2.69 6.34 -8.77
N GLY A 20 2.67 7.51 -9.42
CA GLY A 20 3.54 8.64 -9.10
C GLY A 20 3.33 9.16 -7.68
N LEU A 21 2.08 9.27 -7.23
CA LEU A 21 1.75 9.70 -5.88
C LEU A 21 2.27 8.72 -4.81
N VAL A 22 1.94 7.44 -4.94
CA VAL A 22 2.38 6.42 -3.96
C VAL A 22 3.91 6.34 -3.92
N TYR A 23 4.58 6.41 -5.07
CA TYR A 23 6.03 6.45 -5.14
C TYR A 23 6.62 7.67 -4.44
N SER A 24 6.05 8.86 -4.66
CA SER A 24 6.54 10.13 -4.09
C SER A 24 6.36 10.21 -2.58
N VAL A 25 5.32 9.57 -2.04
CA VAL A 25 5.03 9.53 -0.59
C VAL A 25 6.19 8.91 0.20
N ASN A 26 6.75 7.80 -0.27
CA ASN A 26 7.93 7.20 0.35
C ASN A 26 8.76 6.38 -0.64
N ARG A 27 9.69 7.03 -1.32
CA ARG A 27 10.56 6.42 -2.33
C ARG A 27 11.51 5.33 -1.79
N LYS A 28 11.76 5.30 -0.47
CA LYS A 28 12.63 4.30 0.15
C LYS A 28 11.92 2.99 0.42
N GLN A 29 10.60 3.03 0.58
CA GLN A 29 9.82 1.85 0.94
C GLN A 29 9.56 0.95 -0.27
N SER A 30 9.93 -0.33 -0.17
CA SER A 30 9.80 -1.30 -1.24
C SER A 30 8.35 -1.51 -1.69
N VAL A 31 7.38 -1.52 -0.77
CA VAL A 31 5.95 -1.62 -1.09
C VAL A 31 5.52 -0.53 -2.08
N ASN A 32 5.93 0.72 -1.85
CA ASN A 32 5.59 1.85 -2.72
C ASN A 32 6.24 1.73 -4.10
N LYS A 33 7.51 1.28 -4.15
CA LYS A 33 8.23 1.08 -5.42
C LYS A 33 7.54 0.03 -6.29
N PHE A 34 7.23 -1.13 -5.71
CA PHE A 34 6.64 -2.24 -6.47
C PHE A 34 5.17 -1.98 -6.82
N PHE A 35 4.41 -1.27 -5.99
CA PHE A 35 3.09 -0.81 -6.37
C PHE A 35 3.14 0.21 -7.52
N ALA A 36 4.06 1.16 -7.48
CA ALA A 36 4.27 2.10 -8.59
C ALA A 36 4.67 1.38 -9.89
N LEU A 37 5.44 0.30 -9.80
CA LEU A 37 5.78 -0.54 -10.95
C LEU A 37 4.53 -1.25 -11.53
N VAL A 38 3.63 -1.74 -10.69
CA VAL A 38 2.32 -2.27 -11.14
C VAL A 38 1.53 -1.18 -11.85
N CYS A 39 1.42 0.00 -11.25
CA CYS A 39 0.73 1.15 -11.85
C CYS A 39 1.33 1.52 -13.21
N LEU A 40 2.66 1.53 -13.36
CA LEU A 40 3.34 1.83 -14.61
C LEU A 40 2.95 0.83 -15.71
N ASN A 41 2.97 -0.47 -15.41
CA ASN A 41 2.59 -1.50 -16.40
C ASN A 41 1.11 -1.38 -16.79
N VAL A 42 0.21 -1.14 -15.82
CA VAL A 42 -1.21 -0.91 -16.09
C VAL A 42 -1.42 0.36 -16.91
N ALA A 43 -0.67 1.43 -16.65
CA ALA A 43 -0.75 2.68 -17.41
C ALA A 43 -0.30 2.48 -18.87
N ILE A 44 0.85 1.80 -19.09
CA ILE A 44 1.36 1.48 -20.43
C ILE A 44 0.32 0.68 -21.20
N TRP A 45 -0.22 -0.40 -20.62
CA TRP A 45 -1.27 -1.20 -21.23
C TRP A 45 -2.51 -0.35 -21.57
N SER A 46 -2.92 0.52 -20.67
CA SER A 46 -4.12 1.34 -20.84
C SER A 46 -3.97 2.40 -21.93
N TYR A 47 -2.79 3.04 -22.06
CA TYR A 47 -2.53 3.97 -23.16
C TYR A 47 -2.46 3.24 -24.51
N ILE A 48 -1.83 2.06 -24.54
CA ILE A 48 -1.82 1.23 -25.77
C ILE A 48 -3.23 0.80 -26.12
N TYR A 49 -4.07 0.42 -25.16
CA TYR A 49 -5.47 0.10 -25.35
C TYR A 49 -6.25 1.26 -25.99
N TYR A 50 -6.01 2.48 -25.53
CA TYR A 50 -6.59 3.69 -26.12
C TYR A 50 -6.19 3.82 -27.60
N PHE A 51 -4.89 3.77 -27.91
CA PHE A 51 -4.42 3.89 -29.27
C PHE A 51 -4.95 2.77 -30.16
N TRP A 52 -4.94 1.53 -29.70
CA TRP A 52 -5.50 0.40 -30.43
C TRP A 52 -6.96 0.61 -30.82
N GLN A 53 -7.78 1.21 -29.96
CA GLN A 53 -9.20 1.45 -30.20
C GLN A 53 -9.51 2.59 -31.20
N ILE A 54 -8.58 3.51 -31.43
CA ILE A 54 -8.82 4.66 -32.30
C ILE A 54 -8.29 4.47 -33.72
N PHE A 55 -7.40 3.51 -33.96
CA PHE A 55 -6.88 3.24 -35.31
C PHE A 55 -7.87 2.43 -36.12
N SER A 56 -7.97 2.82 -37.43
CA SER A 56 -9.04 2.36 -38.33
C SER A 56 -8.58 1.41 -39.45
N THR A 57 -7.27 1.14 -39.58
CA THR A 57 -6.72 0.21 -40.59
C THR A 57 -6.33 -1.12 -39.95
N GLU A 58 -6.44 -2.22 -40.68
CA GLU A 58 -6.13 -3.57 -40.21
C GLU A 58 -4.66 -3.69 -39.76
N SER A 59 -3.73 -3.20 -40.59
CA SER A 59 -2.28 -3.24 -40.25
C SER A 59 -1.94 -2.48 -38.98
N SER A 60 -2.56 -1.30 -38.79
CA SER A 60 -2.40 -0.54 -37.55
C SER A 60 -3.02 -1.28 -36.36
N ALA A 61 -4.18 -1.90 -36.54
CA ALA A 61 -4.85 -2.67 -35.49
C ALA A 61 -3.99 -3.87 -35.04
N ILE A 62 -3.40 -4.62 -36.00
CA ILE A 62 -2.48 -5.73 -35.69
C ILE A 62 -1.25 -5.23 -34.91
N PHE A 63 -0.62 -4.13 -35.38
CA PHE A 63 0.52 -3.55 -34.69
C PHE A 63 0.18 -3.18 -33.23
N TRP A 64 -0.89 -2.41 -33.02
CA TRP A 64 -1.30 -2.00 -31.70
C TRP A 64 -1.80 -3.14 -30.82
N SER A 65 -2.41 -4.19 -31.40
CA SER A 65 -2.80 -5.41 -30.69
C SER A 65 -1.60 -6.16 -30.13
N ARG A 66 -0.53 -6.29 -30.93
CA ARG A 66 0.74 -6.90 -30.50
C ARG A 66 1.40 -6.09 -29.38
N LEU A 67 1.40 -4.77 -29.53
CA LEU A 67 1.91 -3.87 -28.50
C LEU A 67 1.05 -3.93 -27.23
N LEU A 68 -0.28 -4.08 -27.35
CA LEU A 68 -1.20 -4.29 -26.24
C LEU A 68 -0.86 -5.58 -25.46
N GLY A 69 -0.57 -6.66 -26.19
CA GLY A 69 -0.06 -7.91 -25.60
C GLY A 69 1.22 -7.67 -24.81
N ALA A 70 2.19 -6.96 -25.39
CA ALA A 70 3.44 -6.62 -24.72
C ALA A 70 3.21 -5.78 -23.45
N GLY A 71 2.29 -4.81 -23.48
CA GLY A 71 1.92 -4.00 -22.31
C GLY A 71 1.26 -4.80 -21.18
N ALA A 72 0.53 -5.88 -21.51
CA ALA A 72 -0.14 -6.72 -20.52
C ALA A 72 0.78 -7.71 -19.80
N ILE A 73 1.92 -8.08 -20.41
CA ILE A 73 2.77 -9.21 -19.99
C ILE A 73 3.20 -9.11 -18.54
N PHE A 74 3.76 -8.00 -18.12
CA PHE A 74 4.33 -7.88 -16.78
C PHE A 74 3.33 -7.49 -15.69
N ILE A 75 2.07 -7.21 -16.01
CA ILE A 75 1.08 -6.77 -14.99
C ILE A 75 0.94 -7.83 -13.88
N SER A 76 0.74 -9.11 -14.23
CA SER A 76 0.50 -10.17 -13.26
C SER A 76 1.71 -10.48 -12.39
N ILE A 77 2.90 -10.58 -13.01
CA ILE A 77 4.14 -10.89 -12.27
C ILE A 77 4.59 -9.72 -11.39
N CYS A 78 4.41 -8.47 -11.84
CA CYS A 78 4.67 -7.29 -11.02
C CYS A 78 3.69 -7.19 -9.85
N PHE A 79 2.42 -7.56 -10.04
CA PHE A 79 1.45 -7.65 -8.96
C PHE A 79 1.81 -8.76 -7.95
N PHE A 80 2.26 -9.91 -8.43
CA PHE A 80 2.79 -10.98 -7.57
C PHE A 80 4.00 -10.51 -6.76
N HIS A 81 4.96 -9.84 -7.41
CA HIS A 81 6.11 -9.26 -6.73
C HIS A 81 5.70 -8.24 -5.66
N PHE A 82 4.81 -7.30 -6.01
CA PHE A 82 4.23 -6.36 -5.05
C PHE A 82 3.58 -7.08 -3.86
N THR A 83 2.80 -8.12 -4.11
CA THR A 83 2.17 -8.93 -3.07
C THR A 83 3.20 -9.56 -2.14
N LEU A 84 4.26 -10.17 -2.68
CA LEU A 84 5.33 -10.78 -1.87
C LEU A 84 6.07 -9.75 -1.00
N VAL A 85 6.29 -8.53 -1.53
CA VAL A 85 6.88 -7.43 -0.77
C VAL A 85 5.94 -6.99 0.36
N LEU A 86 4.65 -6.86 0.07
CA LEU A 86 3.63 -6.42 1.02
C LEU A 86 3.49 -7.40 2.21
N ILE A 87 3.53 -8.71 1.93
CA ILE A 87 3.40 -9.77 2.95
C ILE A 87 4.74 -10.25 3.53
N ASP A 88 5.88 -9.64 3.09
CA ASP A 88 7.24 -9.95 3.53
C ASP A 88 7.65 -11.43 3.28
N LYS A 89 7.31 -11.97 2.10
CA LYS A 89 7.60 -13.36 1.72
C LYS A 89 8.48 -13.53 0.48
N ILE A 90 9.22 -12.50 0.07
CA ILE A 90 10.09 -12.53 -1.12
C ILE A 90 11.08 -13.70 -1.03
N LYS A 91 11.81 -13.86 0.09
CA LYS A 91 12.80 -14.90 0.25
C LYS A 91 12.23 -16.32 0.05
N ARG A 92 11.00 -16.55 0.52
CA ARG A 92 10.32 -17.85 0.40
C ARG A 92 9.96 -18.20 -1.04
N TYR A 93 9.55 -17.21 -1.84
CA TYR A 93 9.07 -17.41 -3.22
C TYR A 93 10.03 -16.87 -4.27
N GLN A 94 11.27 -16.55 -3.92
CA GLN A 94 12.25 -15.90 -4.81
C GLN A 94 12.49 -16.69 -6.11
N LYS A 95 12.69 -18.00 -6.03
CA LYS A 95 12.91 -18.85 -7.21
C LYS A 95 11.71 -18.82 -8.16
N PHE A 96 10.50 -18.87 -7.60
CA PHE A 96 9.25 -18.82 -8.35
C PHE A 96 9.02 -17.45 -8.98
N LEU A 97 9.40 -16.38 -8.29
CA LEU A 97 9.35 -15.02 -8.81
C LEU A 97 10.32 -14.81 -9.99
N ILE A 98 11.57 -15.27 -9.85
CA ILE A 98 12.58 -15.19 -10.93
C ILE A 98 12.12 -15.99 -12.15
N PHE A 99 11.65 -17.23 -11.95
CA PHE A 99 11.11 -18.05 -13.02
C PHE A 99 9.96 -17.35 -13.75
N GLY A 100 9.04 -16.69 -13.01
CA GLY A 100 7.96 -15.91 -13.59
C GLY A 100 8.47 -14.77 -14.47
N TYR A 101 9.43 -13.97 -13.99
CA TYR A 101 10.00 -12.91 -14.81
C TYR A 101 10.68 -13.43 -16.08
N LEU A 102 11.41 -14.56 -16.00
CA LEU A 102 12.07 -15.17 -17.17
C LEU A 102 11.03 -15.63 -18.20
N ILE A 103 9.99 -16.35 -17.80
CA ILE A 103 8.98 -16.85 -18.74
C ILE A 103 8.15 -15.71 -19.36
N PHE A 104 7.80 -14.68 -18.58
CA PHE A 104 7.10 -13.52 -19.12
C PHE A 104 8.01 -12.70 -20.05
N PHE A 105 9.30 -12.65 -19.83
CA PHE A 105 10.26 -12.05 -20.76
C PHE A 105 10.32 -12.82 -22.08
N ILE A 106 10.28 -14.15 -22.05
CA ILE A 106 10.18 -14.98 -23.28
C ILE A 106 8.89 -14.63 -24.03
N PHE A 107 7.75 -14.56 -23.34
CA PHE A 107 6.49 -14.15 -23.98
C PHE A 107 6.57 -12.74 -24.58
N LEU A 108 7.23 -11.79 -23.92
CA LEU A 108 7.44 -10.45 -24.47
C LEU A 108 8.15 -10.49 -25.83
N LEU A 109 9.21 -11.30 -25.95
CA LEU A 109 9.94 -11.47 -27.22
C LEU A 109 9.09 -12.12 -28.32
N LEU A 110 8.06 -12.87 -27.94
CA LEU A 110 7.16 -13.56 -28.87
C LEU A 110 5.92 -12.76 -29.26
N THR A 111 5.62 -11.64 -28.57
CA THR A 111 4.44 -10.81 -28.88
C THR A 111 4.39 -10.26 -30.31
N PRO A 112 5.52 -9.94 -30.99
CA PRO A 112 5.46 -9.47 -32.37
C PRO A 112 5.09 -10.55 -33.39
N THR A 113 5.06 -11.83 -32.98
CA THR A 113 4.88 -12.98 -33.87
C THR A 113 3.41 -13.39 -34.05
N HIS A 114 3.10 -14.10 -35.10
CA HIS A 114 1.80 -14.76 -35.33
C HIS A 114 1.49 -15.85 -34.29
N LEU A 115 2.53 -16.39 -33.62
CA LEU A 115 2.33 -17.35 -32.54
C LEU A 115 1.62 -16.73 -31.32
N PHE A 116 1.72 -15.41 -31.13
CA PHE A 116 1.05 -14.70 -30.04
C PHE A 116 -0.28 -14.07 -30.46
N ILE A 117 -0.32 -13.38 -31.60
CA ILE A 117 -1.54 -12.81 -32.21
C ILE A 117 -1.53 -13.14 -33.70
N THR A 118 -2.53 -13.90 -34.13
CA THR A 118 -2.66 -14.35 -35.52
C THR A 118 -3.15 -13.26 -36.44
N GLY A 119 -4.07 -12.42 -35.97
CA GLY A 119 -4.70 -11.36 -36.76
C GLY A 119 -5.69 -10.57 -35.92
N VAL A 120 -6.59 -9.89 -36.62
CA VAL A 120 -7.70 -9.15 -36.00
C VAL A 120 -9.00 -9.46 -36.81
N GLU A 121 -10.11 -9.55 -36.08
CA GLU A 121 -11.44 -9.78 -36.67
C GLU A 121 -12.46 -8.80 -36.10
N GLN A 122 -13.58 -8.65 -36.82
CA GLN A 122 -14.71 -7.89 -36.31
C GLN A 122 -15.43 -8.68 -35.21
N LYS A 123 -15.54 -8.10 -33.98
CA LYS A 123 -16.29 -8.71 -32.89
C LYS A 123 -17.21 -7.67 -32.26
N LEU A 124 -18.50 -7.97 -32.24
CA LEU A 124 -19.55 -7.03 -31.82
C LEU A 124 -19.44 -5.69 -32.60
N ILE A 125 -19.28 -4.58 -31.86
CA ILE A 125 -19.11 -3.23 -32.42
C ILE A 125 -17.64 -2.90 -32.76
N PHE A 126 -16.70 -3.76 -32.38
CA PHE A 126 -15.29 -3.53 -32.62
C PHE A 126 -14.88 -4.02 -33.98
N LYS A 127 -14.43 -3.12 -34.85
CA LYS A 127 -14.02 -3.44 -36.19
C LYS A 127 -12.81 -4.37 -36.26
N PHE A 128 -11.90 -4.24 -35.31
CA PHE A 128 -10.64 -4.98 -35.26
C PHE A 128 -10.38 -5.45 -33.81
N TRP A 129 -10.81 -6.68 -33.50
CA TRP A 129 -10.47 -7.31 -32.20
C TRP A 129 -9.40 -8.39 -32.43
N PRO A 130 -8.37 -8.52 -31.53
CA PRO A 130 -7.28 -9.47 -31.75
C PRO A 130 -7.74 -10.92 -31.68
N GLU A 131 -7.12 -11.75 -32.50
CA GLU A 131 -7.27 -13.21 -32.51
C GLU A 131 -6.05 -13.83 -31.78
N PRO A 132 -6.27 -14.72 -30.78
CA PRO A 132 -5.19 -15.32 -30.02
C PRO A 132 -4.43 -16.36 -30.86
N GLY A 133 -3.10 -16.27 -30.88
CA GLY A 133 -2.24 -17.34 -31.36
C GLY A 133 -2.02 -18.44 -30.32
N ILE A 134 -1.34 -19.52 -30.74
CA ILE A 134 -1.16 -20.71 -29.91
C ILE A 134 -0.43 -20.40 -28.57
N LEU A 135 0.50 -19.45 -28.55
CA LEU A 135 1.24 -19.07 -27.36
C LEU A 135 0.50 -18.08 -26.46
N TYR A 136 -0.58 -17.47 -26.95
CA TYR A 136 -1.42 -16.61 -26.13
C TYR A 136 -2.13 -17.39 -25.01
N HIS A 137 -2.53 -18.64 -25.27
CA HIS A 137 -3.23 -19.46 -24.28
C HIS A 137 -2.36 -19.80 -23.05
N PRO A 138 -1.14 -20.36 -23.20
CA PRO A 138 -0.28 -20.59 -22.05
C PRO A 138 0.15 -19.30 -21.35
N PHE A 139 0.35 -18.21 -22.09
CA PHE A 139 0.58 -16.89 -21.51
C PHE A 139 -0.59 -16.49 -20.61
N LEU A 140 -1.82 -16.51 -21.11
CA LEU A 140 -3.00 -16.08 -20.35
C LEU A 140 -3.25 -16.98 -19.14
N PHE A 141 -3.02 -18.30 -19.27
CA PHE A 141 -3.09 -19.24 -18.16
C PHE A 141 -2.11 -18.85 -17.04
N LEU A 142 -0.84 -18.63 -17.37
CA LEU A 142 0.18 -18.22 -16.40
C LEU A 142 -0.12 -16.84 -15.82
N TRP A 143 -0.65 -15.92 -16.63
CA TRP A 143 -1.04 -14.59 -16.19
C TRP A 143 -2.10 -14.65 -15.11
N PHE A 144 -3.18 -15.42 -15.31
CA PHE A 144 -4.20 -15.65 -14.31
C PHE A 144 -3.67 -16.44 -13.11
N PHE A 145 -2.81 -17.42 -13.34
CA PHE A 145 -2.21 -18.19 -12.26
C PHE A 145 -1.46 -17.30 -11.25
N TYR A 146 -0.62 -16.38 -11.71
CA TYR A 146 0.10 -15.46 -10.81
C TYR A 146 -0.86 -14.51 -10.08
N ILE A 147 -1.95 -14.08 -10.70
CA ILE A 147 -2.97 -13.26 -10.04
C ILE A 147 -3.70 -14.05 -8.94
N PHE A 148 -4.23 -15.22 -9.28
CA PHE A 148 -4.94 -16.06 -8.32
C PHE A 148 -4.05 -16.51 -7.18
N PHE A 149 -2.79 -16.80 -7.47
CA PHE A 149 -1.81 -17.14 -6.44
C PHE A 149 -1.53 -15.94 -5.51
N SER A 150 -1.44 -14.74 -6.05
CA SER A 150 -1.32 -13.52 -5.24
C SER A 150 -2.54 -13.29 -4.34
N ILE A 151 -3.75 -13.46 -4.90
CA ILE A 151 -5.01 -13.36 -4.16
C ILE A 151 -5.06 -14.42 -3.04
N PHE A 152 -4.69 -15.66 -3.33
CA PHE A 152 -4.61 -16.74 -2.35
C PHE A 152 -3.64 -16.42 -1.20
N LEU A 153 -2.45 -15.91 -1.51
CA LEU A 153 -1.48 -15.51 -0.49
C LEU A 153 -2.01 -14.37 0.39
N LEU A 154 -2.64 -13.34 -0.21
CA LEU A 154 -3.27 -12.26 0.55
C LEU A 154 -4.38 -12.78 1.46
N PHE A 155 -5.24 -13.66 0.95
CA PHE A 155 -6.31 -14.26 1.74
C PHE A 155 -5.76 -15.04 2.95
N LYS A 156 -4.70 -15.84 2.74
CA LYS A 156 -4.03 -16.58 3.80
C LYS A 156 -3.44 -15.65 4.87
N GLU A 157 -2.82 -14.55 4.46
CA GLU A 157 -2.24 -13.57 5.41
C GLU A 157 -3.31 -12.82 6.21
N ILE A 158 -4.49 -12.58 5.65
CA ILE A 158 -5.61 -11.98 6.36
C ILE A 158 -6.01 -12.83 7.57
N SER A 159 -6.00 -14.16 7.42
CA SER A 159 -6.39 -15.09 8.50
C SER A 159 -5.38 -15.15 9.65
N THR A 160 -4.11 -14.82 9.39
CA THR A 160 -3.03 -14.89 10.38
C THR A 160 -2.62 -13.52 10.93
N SER A 161 -3.13 -12.45 10.34
CA SER A 161 -2.81 -11.07 10.73
C SER A 161 -3.92 -10.46 11.59
N SER A 162 -3.60 -9.41 12.34
CA SER A 162 -4.56 -8.68 13.17
C SER A 162 -4.37 -7.15 13.03
N GLY A 163 -5.32 -6.39 13.53
CA GLY A 163 -5.24 -4.93 13.62
C GLY A 163 -5.14 -4.23 12.27
N LEU A 164 -4.26 -3.23 12.17
CA LEU A 164 -4.10 -2.38 10.98
C LEU A 164 -3.58 -3.16 9.77
N ARG A 165 -2.66 -4.11 9.98
CA ARG A 165 -2.08 -4.92 8.89
C ARG A 165 -3.13 -5.81 8.23
N GLN A 166 -4.02 -6.43 9.02
CA GLN A 166 -5.13 -7.21 8.48
C GLN A 166 -6.07 -6.34 7.62
N LYS A 167 -6.40 -5.13 8.11
CA LYS A 167 -7.22 -4.19 7.34
C LYS A 167 -6.55 -3.81 6.02
N GLN A 168 -5.24 -3.53 6.02
CA GLN A 168 -4.48 -3.24 4.81
C GLN A 168 -4.60 -4.37 3.79
N PHE A 169 -4.37 -5.62 4.20
CA PHE A 169 -4.49 -6.77 3.31
C PHE A 169 -5.90 -6.96 2.76
N LYS A 170 -6.94 -6.74 3.57
CA LYS A 170 -8.35 -6.78 3.10
C LYS A 170 -8.63 -5.76 2.00
N TYR A 171 -8.15 -4.53 2.14
CA TYR A 171 -8.34 -3.51 1.10
C TYR A 171 -7.53 -3.81 -0.16
N VAL A 172 -6.27 -4.28 -0.02
CA VAL A 172 -5.47 -4.69 -1.18
C VAL A 172 -6.12 -5.85 -1.92
N LEU A 173 -6.64 -6.84 -1.18
CA LEU A 173 -7.39 -7.96 -1.77
C LEU A 173 -8.65 -7.49 -2.50
N ALA A 174 -9.45 -6.62 -1.88
CA ALA A 174 -10.65 -6.07 -2.49
C ALA A 174 -10.34 -5.29 -3.77
N GLY A 175 -9.32 -4.41 -3.73
CA GLY A 175 -8.88 -3.66 -4.89
C GLY A 175 -8.35 -4.55 -6.02
N ALA A 176 -7.61 -5.62 -5.67
CA ALA A 176 -7.14 -6.60 -6.63
C ALA A 176 -8.32 -7.33 -7.32
N ILE A 177 -9.29 -7.82 -6.55
CA ILE A 177 -10.47 -8.48 -7.10
C ILE A 177 -11.24 -7.54 -8.03
N ILE A 178 -11.51 -6.31 -7.60
CA ILE A 178 -12.23 -5.32 -8.41
C ILE A 178 -11.47 -5.03 -9.71
N GLY A 179 -10.18 -4.72 -9.61
CA GLY A 179 -9.36 -4.33 -10.76
C GLY A 179 -9.17 -5.46 -11.76
N PHE A 180 -8.79 -6.64 -11.28
CA PHE A 180 -8.55 -7.79 -12.17
C PHE A 180 -9.84 -8.39 -12.72
N ALA A 181 -10.93 -8.48 -11.96
CA ALA A 181 -12.23 -8.91 -12.49
C ALA A 181 -12.72 -7.96 -13.58
N GLY A 182 -12.60 -6.64 -13.34
CA GLY A 182 -12.96 -5.64 -14.34
C GLY A 182 -12.10 -5.74 -15.61
N GLY A 183 -10.77 -5.77 -15.47
CA GLY A 183 -9.85 -5.90 -16.59
C GLY A 183 -10.03 -7.21 -17.37
N SER A 184 -10.39 -8.29 -16.69
CA SER A 184 -10.62 -9.60 -17.29
C SER A 184 -11.81 -9.64 -18.27
N THR A 185 -12.74 -8.67 -18.19
CA THR A 185 -13.85 -8.59 -19.14
C THR A 185 -13.39 -8.39 -20.58
N ASN A 186 -12.17 -7.89 -20.79
CA ASN A 186 -11.57 -7.78 -22.12
C ASN A 186 -11.28 -9.14 -22.77
N TYR A 187 -11.03 -10.19 -21.98
CA TYR A 187 -10.64 -11.51 -22.52
C TYR A 187 -11.79 -12.32 -23.09
N PHE A 188 -13.05 -12.02 -22.77
CA PHE A 188 -14.21 -12.75 -23.30
C PHE A 188 -14.25 -12.70 -24.82
N LEU A 189 -14.08 -11.54 -25.41
CA LEU A 189 -14.10 -11.37 -26.86
C LEU A 189 -12.91 -12.04 -27.57
N TRP A 190 -11.78 -12.25 -26.90
CA TRP A 190 -10.66 -13.02 -27.45
C TRP A 190 -11.04 -14.49 -27.73
N TYR A 191 -12.01 -15.01 -26.99
CA TYR A 191 -12.50 -16.38 -27.09
C TYR A 191 -13.92 -16.46 -27.68
N ASN A 192 -14.31 -15.46 -28.48
CA ASN A 192 -15.61 -15.40 -29.13
C ASN A 192 -16.82 -15.46 -28.18
N ILE A 193 -16.64 -15.11 -26.92
CA ILE A 193 -17.71 -14.96 -25.93
C ILE A 193 -18.25 -13.52 -26.09
N PRO A 194 -19.52 -13.31 -26.48
CA PRO A 194 -20.05 -11.99 -26.85
C PRO A 194 -20.37 -11.12 -25.64
N VAL A 195 -19.38 -10.85 -24.82
CA VAL A 195 -19.46 -9.98 -23.63
C VAL A 195 -18.63 -8.73 -23.89
N TYR A 196 -19.26 -7.57 -23.78
CA TYR A 196 -18.55 -6.29 -23.90
C TYR A 196 -17.54 -6.09 -22.76
N PRO A 197 -16.39 -5.42 -22.99
CA PRO A 197 -15.38 -5.14 -21.97
C PRO A 197 -15.82 -3.99 -21.02
N PHE A 198 -17.04 -4.12 -20.48
CA PHE A 198 -17.67 -3.08 -19.63
C PHE A 198 -16.93 -2.84 -18.32
N GLY A 199 -16.20 -3.85 -17.82
CA GLY A 199 -15.49 -3.75 -16.55
C GLY A 199 -14.16 -3.00 -16.63
N ASN A 200 -13.74 -2.57 -17.81
CA ASN A 200 -12.43 -1.94 -17.98
C ASN A 200 -12.17 -0.74 -17.05
N PHE A 201 -13.21 0.09 -16.77
CA PHE A 201 -13.09 1.22 -15.85
C PHE A 201 -12.83 0.81 -14.38
N LEU A 202 -13.18 -0.42 -14.01
CA LEU A 202 -12.93 -0.94 -12.65
C LEU A 202 -11.44 -1.14 -12.34
N VAL A 203 -10.59 -1.17 -13.38
CA VAL A 203 -9.13 -1.22 -13.20
C VAL A 203 -8.66 -0.01 -12.39
N SER A 204 -9.07 1.20 -12.76
CA SER A 204 -8.74 2.43 -12.01
C SER A 204 -9.28 2.41 -10.59
N VAL A 205 -10.52 1.93 -10.40
CA VAL A 205 -11.13 1.82 -9.07
C VAL A 205 -10.33 0.87 -8.19
N GLY A 206 -9.97 -0.31 -8.71
CA GLY A 206 -9.16 -1.30 -7.99
C GLY A 206 -7.79 -0.73 -7.58
N MET A 207 -7.10 -0.06 -8.51
CA MET A 207 -5.81 0.58 -8.24
C MET A 207 -5.93 1.69 -7.19
N GLY A 208 -7.01 2.47 -7.22
CA GLY A 208 -7.31 3.49 -6.22
C GLY A 208 -7.51 2.91 -4.82
N VAL A 209 -8.25 1.80 -4.71
CA VAL A 209 -8.46 1.10 -3.42
C VAL A 209 -7.14 0.56 -2.86
N ILE A 210 -6.27 -0.03 -3.70
CA ILE A 210 -4.94 -0.51 -3.29
C ILE A 210 -4.06 0.66 -2.84
N ALA A 211 -4.02 1.73 -3.61
CA ALA A 211 -3.27 2.94 -3.26
C ALA A 211 -3.68 3.50 -1.91
N TRP A 212 -5.00 3.62 -1.69
CA TRP A 212 -5.55 4.09 -0.43
C TRP A 212 -5.15 3.18 0.75
N ALA A 213 -5.19 1.85 0.55
CA ALA A 213 -4.76 0.89 1.57
C ALA A 213 -3.27 1.04 1.92
N ILE A 214 -2.40 1.26 0.93
CA ILE A 214 -0.96 1.47 1.15
C ILE A 214 -0.73 2.75 1.93
N VAL A 215 -1.33 3.84 1.49
CA VAL A 215 -1.04 5.17 2.04
C VAL A 215 -1.68 5.37 3.41
N LYS A 216 -2.93 4.94 3.62
CA LYS A 216 -3.63 5.05 4.90
C LYS A 216 -2.92 4.30 6.03
N HIS A 217 -2.34 3.13 5.74
CA HIS A 217 -1.69 2.30 6.76
C HIS A 217 -0.21 2.62 6.98
N GLN A 218 0.37 3.55 6.20
CA GLN A 218 1.74 4.02 6.37
C GLN A 218 1.88 5.30 7.21
N LEU A 219 0.86 5.68 7.99
CA LEU A 219 0.86 6.87 8.86
C LEU A 219 0.95 8.24 8.12
N PHE A 220 0.69 8.28 6.82
CA PHE A 220 0.59 9.55 6.11
C PHE A 220 -0.82 10.15 6.28
N GLY A 221 -0.87 11.42 6.66
CA GLY A 221 -2.12 12.12 6.90
C GLY A 221 -3.04 12.06 5.66
N ILE A 222 -4.28 11.63 5.87
CA ILE A 222 -5.35 11.54 4.86
C ILE A 222 -5.46 12.84 4.03
N LYS A 223 -5.15 13.99 4.64
CA LYS A 223 -5.12 15.30 3.98
C LYS A 223 -4.16 15.36 2.79
N LEU A 224 -2.93 14.81 2.94
CA LEU A 224 -1.93 14.83 1.86
C LEU A 224 -2.41 14.03 0.64
N ILE A 225 -2.99 12.85 0.88
CA ILE A 225 -3.48 11.97 -0.19
C ILE A 225 -4.66 12.60 -0.92
N LEU A 226 -5.65 13.11 -0.16
CA LEU A 226 -6.82 13.76 -0.74
C LEU A 226 -6.40 14.97 -1.60
N THR A 227 -5.47 15.76 -1.10
CA THR A 227 -4.93 16.90 -1.83
C THR A 227 -4.23 16.48 -3.11
N GLN A 228 -3.36 15.47 -3.06
CA GLN A 228 -2.65 14.99 -4.23
C GLN A 228 -3.58 14.33 -5.25
N LEU A 229 -4.58 13.58 -4.81
CA LEU A 229 -5.61 13.02 -5.69
C LEU A 229 -6.41 14.14 -6.36
N LEU A 230 -6.81 15.16 -5.61
CA LEU A 230 -7.54 16.31 -6.15
C LEU A 230 -6.69 17.08 -7.16
N VAL A 231 -5.44 17.39 -6.82
CA VAL A 231 -4.49 18.06 -7.72
C VAL A 231 -4.23 17.21 -8.95
N GLY A 232 -3.98 15.91 -8.80
CA GLY A 232 -3.75 15.00 -9.90
C GLY A 232 -4.96 14.90 -10.83
N THR A 233 -6.16 14.68 -10.30
CA THR A 233 -7.39 14.55 -11.10
C THR A 233 -7.70 15.84 -11.88
N PHE A 234 -7.52 17.00 -11.23
CA PHE A 234 -7.79 18.27 -11.89
C PHE A 234 -6.73 18.62 -12.95
N ALA A 235 -5.45 18.31 -12.68
CA ALA A 235 -4.37 18.46 -13.68
C ALA A 235 -4.64 17.61 -14.94
N VAL A 236 -5.12 16.38 -14.73
CA VAL A 236 -5.53 15.49 -15.82
C VAL A 236 -6.70 16.06 -16.60
N PHE A 237 -7.72 16.56 -15.92
CA PHE A 237 -8.86 17.21 -16.60
C PHE A 237 -8.41 18.40 -17.45
N LEU A 238 -7.53 19.24 -16.93
CA LEU A 238 -6.97 20.37 -17.67
C LEU A 238 -6.11 19.90 -18.86
N LEU A 239 -5.35 18.82 -18.69
CA LEU A 239 -4.51 18.26 -19.73
C LEU A 239 -5.35 17.67 -20.87
N ILE A 240 -6.43 16.96 -20.54
CA ILE A 240 -7.41 16.48 -21.55
C ILE A 240 -8.06 17.67 -22.27
N ARG A 241 -8.48 18.71 -21.54
CA ARG A 241 -9.05 19.93 -22.13
C ARG A 241 -8.05 20.65 -23.03
N PHE A 242 -6.77 20.71 -22.63
CA PHE A 242 -5.70 21.28 -23.46
C PHE A 242 -5.60 20.57 -24.81
N PHE A 243 -5.55 19.26 -24.83
CA PHE A 243 -5.47 18.48 -26.10
C PHE A 243 -6.75 18.49 -26.92
N LEU A 244 -7.89 18.77 -26.32
CA LEU A 244 -9.18 18.90 -27.00
C LEU A 244 -9.52 20.33 -27.42
N SER A 245 -8.64 21.29 -27.18
CA SER A 245 -8.84 22.69 -27.58
C SER A 245 -8.83 22.85 -29.08
N LEU A 246 -9.67 23.75 -29.59
CA LEU A 246 -9.83 24.01 -31.03
C LEU A 246 -9.32 25.40 -31.43
N SER A 247 -9.04 26.29 -30.46
CA SER A 247 -8.55 27.65 -30.75
C SER A 247 -7.20 27.92 -30.06
N ALA A 248 -6.39 28.81 -30.70
CA ALA A 248 -5.10 29.23 -30.14
C ALA A 248 -5.24 29.91 -28.78
N LEU A 249 -6.32 30.67 -28.58
CA LEU A 249 -6.63 31.36 -27.32
C LEU A 249 -6.88 30.33 -26.19
N ASP A 250 -7.65 29.26 -26.49
CA ASP A 250 -7.93 28.20 -25.53
C ASP A 250 -6.66 27.47 -25.11
N TYR A 251 -5.73 27.16 -26.06
CA TYR A 251 -4.44 26.58 -25.73
C TYR A 251 -3.64 27.43 -24.75
N ILE A 252 -3.59 28.77 -24.97
CA ILE A 252 -2.87 29.70 -24.10
C ILE A 252 -3.52 29.74 -22.72
N LEU A 253 -4.84 29.90 -22.65
CA LEU A 253 -5.57 30.01 -21.39
C LEU A 253 -5.49 28.72 -20.56
N ILE A 254 -5.76 27.57 -21.19
CA ILE A 254 -5.77 26.27 -20.50
C ILE A 254 -4.32 25.88 -20.12
N GLY A 255 -3.33 26.17 -20.98
CA GLY A 255 -1.92 25.95 -20.67
C GLY A 255 -1.45 26.78 -19.48
N PHE A 256 -1.80 28.07 -19.43
CA PHE A 256 -1.51 28.95 -18.29
C PHE A 256 -2.19 28.44 -17.01
N LEU A 257 -3.46 28.05 -17.10
CA LEU A 257 -4.23 27.52 -15.97
C LEU A 257 -3.63 26.20 -15.46
N LEU A 258 -3.20 25.32 -16.36
CA LEU A 258 -2.53 24.07 -16.02
C LEU A 258 -1.20 24.30 -15.28
N ILE A 259 -0.35 25.20 -15.80
CA ILE A 259 0.93 25.55 -15.16
C ILE A 259 0.72 26.15 -13.78
N THR A 260 -0.21 27.12 -13.68
CA THR A 260 -0.56 27.78 -12.42
C THR A 260 -1.10 26.77 -11.40
N PHE A 261 -1.95 25.86 -11.84
CA PHE A 261 -2.53 24.84 -10.97
C PHE A 261 -1.48 23.83 -10.48
N LEU A 262 -0.57 23.39 -11.36
CA LEU A 262 0.55 22.50 -10.98
C LEU A 262 1.50 23.18 -10.00
N PHE A 263 1.79 24.48 -10.20
CA PHE A 263 2.63 25.26 -9.30
C PHE A 263 2.02 25.36 -7.90
N PHE A 264 0.77 25.81 -7.78
CA PHE A 264 0.09 25.89 -6.48
C PHE A 264 -0.12 24.50 -5.86
N GLY A 265 -0.46 23.47 -6.67
CA GLY A 265 -0.58 22.10 -6.21
C GLY A 265 0.74 21.58 -5.62
N HIS A 266 1.88 21.90 -6.22
CA HIS A 266 3.21 21.58 -5.69
C HIS A 266 3.47 22.28 -4.35
N LEU A 267 3.21 23.60 -4.26
CA LEU A 267 3.40 24.37 -3.01
C LEU A 267 2.51 23.83 -1.88
N PHE A 268 1.24 23.53 -2.18
CA PHE A 268 0.31 22.99 -1.21
C PHE A 268 0.71 21.61 -0.72
N THR A 269 1.13 20.73 -1.64
CA THR A 269 1.68 19.41 -1.30
C THR A 269 2.91 19.52 -0.39
N LYS A 270 3.84 20.43 -0.71
CA LYS A 270 5.04 20.68 0.10
C LYS A 270 4.69 21.17 1.51
N SER A 271 3.70 22.05 1.63
CA SER A 271 3.21 22.56 2.93
C SER A 271 2.64 21.44 3.81
N ILE A 272 1.79 20.57 3.22
CA ILE A 272 1.21 19.44 3.97
C ILE A 272 2.27 18.39 4.34
N LEU A 273 3.26 18.16 3.48
CA LEU A 273 4.38 17.26 3.78
C LEU A 273 5.14 17.76 5.02
N LYS A 274 5.47 19.06 5.07
CA LYS A 274 6.14 19.66 6.22
C LYS A 274 5.31 19.52 7.50
N GLU A 275 4.00 19.84 7.46
CA GLU A 275 3.10 19.65 8.61
C GLU A 275 3.09 18.18 9.10
N THR A 276 3.17 17.24 8.17
CA THR A 276 3.16 15.80 8.48
C THR A 276 4.49 15.34 9.12
N GLU A 277 5.62 15.91 8.67
CA GLU A 277 6.95 15.66 9.25
C GLU A 277 7.03 16.21 10.66
N ASP A 278 6.59 17.45 10.88
CA ASP A 278 6.55 18.11 12.20
C ASP A 278 5.68 17.29 13.18
N LYS A 279 4.52 16.81 12.77
CA LYS A 279 3.67 15.93 13.60
C LYS A 279 4.34 14.61 13.98
N LYS A 280 5.10 13.99 13.06
CA LYS A 280 5.85 12.76 13.36
C LYS A 280 6.97 13.00 14.36
N GLU A 281 7.65 14.14 14.26
CA GLU A 281 8.69 14.52 15.20
C GLU A 281 8.11 14.73 16.61
N ILE A 282 6.97 15.43 16.70
CA ILE A 282 6.22 15.62 17.96
C ILE A 282 5.79 14.27 18.55
N GLU A 283 5.25 13.35 17.73
CA GLU A 283 4.85 12.01 18.21
C GLU A 283 6.05 11.20 18.72
N LYS A 284 7.20 11.29 18.02
CA LYS A 284 8.44 10.62 18.43
C LYS A 284 8.98 11.18 19.75
N LEU A 285 8.91 12.51 19.92
CA LEU A 285 9.28 13.17 21.16
C LEU A 285 8.33 12.79 22.30
N GLY A 286 7.02 12.74 22.04
CA GLY A 286 6.02 12.29 23.00
C GLY A 286 6.25 10.85 23.49
N LYS A 287 6.58 9.92 22.59
CA LYS A 287 6.95 8.54 22.96
C LYS A 287 8.20 8.50 23.85
N LYS A 288 9.23 9.29 23.52
CA LYS A 288 10.44 9.37 24.34
C LYS A 288 10.18 9.96 25.74
N LEU A 289 9.30 10.97 25.82
CA LEU A 289 8.90 11.56 27.10
C LEU A 289 8.13 10.53 27.95
N LEU A 290 7.20 9.80 27.37
CA LEU A 290 6.44 8.75 28.06
C LEU A 290 7.35 7.62 28.57
N GLU A 291 8.37 7.22 27.80
CA GLU A 291 9.38 6.25 28.28
C GLU A 291 10.21 6.78 29.44
N ARG A 292 10.59 8.07 29.39
CA ARG A 292 11.30 8.70 30.50
C ARG A 292 10.44 8.80 31.77
N GLU A 293 9.19 9.18 31.61
CA GLU A 293 8.23 9.25 32.72
C GLU A 293 8.02 7.87 33.37
N LYS A 294 7.89 6.81 32.60
CA LYS A 294 7.81 5.44 33.12
C LYS A 294 9.06 5.06 33.91
N LYS A 295 10.26 5.37 33.41
CA LYS A 295 11.51 5.12 34.15
C LYS A 295 11.60 5.91 35.45
N ILE A 296 11.18 7.19 35.45
CA ILE A 296 11.15 8.01 36.65
C ILE A 296 10.17 7.42 37.70
N THR A 297 8.99 7.00 37.26
CA THR A 297 7.98 6.39 38.13
C THR A 297 8.48 5.07 38.73
N GLU A 298 9.20 4.26 37.95
CA GLU A 298 9.81 3.01 38.44
C GLU A 298 10.88 3.26 39.48
N VAL A 299 11.79 4.22 39.26
CA VAL A 299 12.81 4.64 40.25
C VAL A 299 12.16 5.21 41.50
N GLN A 300 11.12 6.03 41.38
CA GLN A 300 10.39 6.56 42.52
C GLN A 300 9.73 5.45 43.37
N ARG A 301 9.20 4.43 42.71
CA ARG A 301 8.63 3.24 43.34
C ARG A 301 9.70 2.46 44.12
N GLU A 302 10.85 2.21 43.48
CA GLU A 302 11.99 1.53 44.15
C GLU A 302 12.46 2.30 45.42
N ILE A 303 12.59 3.63 45.29
CA ILE A 303 12.97 4.48 46.43
C ILE A 303 11.91 4.41 47.56
N ALA A 304 10.63 4.43 47.18
CA ALA A 304 9.55 4.31 48.16
C ALA A 304 9.54 2.95 48.88
N GLU A 305 9.76 1.86 48.17
CA GLU A 305 9.87 0.51 48.72
C GLU A 305 11.09 0.39 49.63
N GLU A 306 12.25 0.95 49.27
CA GLU A 306 13.45 0.95 50.09
C GLU A 306 13.25 1.77 51.39
N ARG A 307 12.61 2.94 51.28
CA ARG A 307 12.24 3.75 52.47
C ARG A 307 11.32 2.98 53.42
N THR A 308 10.32 2.30 52.89
CA THR A 308 9.39 1.48 53.68
C THR A 308 10.13 0.36 54.41
N ARG A 309 10.99 -0.40 53.70
CA ARG A 309 11.82 -1.45 54.33
C ARG A 309 12.78 -0.91 55.40
N ARG A 310 13.26 0.32 55.21
CA ARG A 310 14.14 0.98 56.22
C ARG A 310 13.36 1.38 57.44
N LEU A 311 12.16 1.94 57.28
CA LEU A 311 11.27 2.27 58.38
C LEU A 311 10.86 1.05 59.19
N GLU A 312 10.49 -0.05 58.50
CA GLU A 312 10.18 -1.33 59.15
C GLU A 312 11.35 -1.85 60.00
N ARG A 313 12.58 -1.82 59.46
CA ARG A 313 13.78 -2.22 60.21
C ARG A 313 13.99 -1.37 61.46
N VAL A 314 13.81 -0.06 61.36
CA VAL A 314 13.93 0.87 62.51
C VAL A 314 12.84 0.58 63.54
N TYR A 315 11.60 0.38 63.10
CA TYR A 315 10.48 0.06 63.97
C TYR A 315 10.69 -1.26 64.73
N TYR A 316 11.07 -2.35 64.03
CA TYR A 316 11.36 -3.64 64.68
C TYR A 316 12.55 -3.53 65.69
N SER A 317 13.59 -2.82 65.32
CA SER A 317 14.74 -2.60 66.21
C SER A 317 14.36 -1.78 67.47
N SER A 318 13.51 -0.77 67.35
CA SER A 318 12.98 0.01 68.45
C SER A 318 12.07 -0.81 69.41
N ALA A 319 11.15 -1.59 68.77
CA ALA A 319 10.25 -2.47 69.53
C ALA A 319 11.02 -3.55 70.35
N GLN A 320 12.08 -4.10 69.71
CA GLN A 320 12.94 -5.07 70.41
C GLN A 320 13.67 -4.46 71.60
N LYS A 321 14.21 -3.23 71.45
CA LYS A 321 14.86 -2.51 72.58
C LYS A 321 13.88 -2.19 73.70
N GLU A 322 12.63 -1.84 73.38
CA GLU A 322 11.60 -1.62 74.41
C GLU A 322 11.23 -2.91 75.11
N LEU A 323 11.14 -4.03 74.46
CA LEU A 323 10.90 -5.34 75.07
C LEU A 323 12.06 -5.77 75.96
N GLU A 324 13.31 -5.56 75.51
CA GLU A 324 14.50 -5.84 76.30
C GLU A 324 14.55 -4.94 77.55
N SER A 325 14.27 -3.64 77.42
CA SER A 325 14.18 -2.69 78.56
C SER A 325 13.05 -3.07 79.48
N GLY A 326 11.89 -3.50 79.03
CA GLY A 326 10.78 -3.98 79.84
C GLY A 326 11.12 -5.25 80.61
N ASN A 327 11.82 -6.20 79.95
CA ASN A 327 12.31 -7.43 80.61
C ASN A 327 13.40 -7.13 81.71
N LEU A 328 14.29 -6.16 81.46
CA LEU A 328 15.28 -5.74 82.42
C LEU A 328 14.61 -5.11 83.65
N LYS A 329 13.62 -4.22 83.41
CA LYS A 329 12.84 -3.61 84.55
C LYS A 329 12.13 -4.67 85.36
N ARG A 330 11.53 -5.70 84.76
CA ARG A 330 10.93 -6.83 85.50
C ARG A 330 11.96 -7.61 86.31
N LYS A 331 13.13 -7.87 85.77
CA LYS A 331 14.23 -8.56 86.49
C LYS A 331 14.74 -7.77 87.63
N ILE A 332 14.85 -6.45 87.52
CA ILE A 332 15.24 -5.56 88.61
C ILE A 332 14.21 -5.61 89.70
N LEU A 333 12.92 -5.48 89.43
CA LEU A 333 11.83 -5.58 90.40
C LEU A 333 11.80 -6.94 91.11
N GLU A 334 12.04 -8.02 90.41
CA GLU A 334 12.13 -9.38 91.01
C GLU A 334 13.35 -9.51 91.96
N LEU A 335 14.48 -8.91 91.65
CA LEU A 335 15.66 -8.91 92.46
C LEU A 335 15.50 -8.02 93.76
N GLU A 336 14.87 -6.88 93.55
CA GLU A 336 14.52 -5.99 94.72
C GLU A 336 13.53 -6.66 95.66
N PHE A 337 12.53 -7.38 95.11
CA PHE A 337 11.57 -8.15 95.93
C PHE A 337 12.26 -9.32 96.72
N LYS A 338 13.22 -10.01 96.07
CA LYS A 338 14.03 -11.04 96.73
C LYS A 338 14.95 -10.49 97.82
N LEU A 339 15.53 -9.32 97.60
CA LEU A 339 16.37 -8.65 98.56
C LEU A 339 15.58 -8.15 99.79
N THR A 340 14.38 -7.65 99.61
CA THR A 340 13.50 -7.22 100.69
C THR A 340 12.99 -8.41 101.55
N LYS A 341 12.79 -9.58 100.86
CA LYS A 341 12.44 -10.83 101.62
C LYS A 341 13.58 -11.46 102.37
N LYS A 342 14.85 -11.14 102.08
CA LYS A 342 16.03 -11.60 102.85
C LYS A 342 16.41 -10.73 104.01
N LYS A 343 15.83 -9.54 104.12
CA LYS A 343 16.04 -8.58 105.18
C LYS A 343 14.97 -8.64 106.28
N LYS A 344 13.96 -9.49 106.14
CA LYS A 344 13.02 -9.89 107.22
C LYS A 344 13.36 -11.32 107.70
#